data_e8f40784994885ece5193f0d808a428c
#
_entry.id   e8f40784994885ece5193f0d808a428c
#
_cell.length_a   1.000
_cell.length_b   1.000
_cell.length_c   1.000
_cell.angle_alpha   90.00
_cell.angle_beta   90.00
_cell.angle_gamma   90.00
#
_symmetry.space_group_name_H-M   'P 1'
#
loop_
_entity.id
_entity.type
_entity.pdbx_description
1 polymer ?
#
loop_
_entity_poly.entity_id
_entity_poly.type
_entity_poly.pdbx_seq_one_letter_code
_entity_poly.pdbx_strand_id
1 'polypeptide(L)'
;MDIKDVKTAELVKKYNFKFSKSLGQNFLIDDSVPRDIVLGAEVDGEDLVIEIGPGVGTLTAQLLKKAKKVVAIELDNDLIPILEQELGANPNFTLIHNDALKVDFNEVIGDEKSVKLVANLPYYVTTPIIVKLLKDGYNFKSLTI
;
A
#
# COMPACT_ATOMS: atom_id res chain seq x y z
N MET A 1 9.02 -1.47 -18.56
CA MET A 1 7.55 -1.61 -18.57
C MET A 1 6.91 -0.36 -18.00
N ASP A 2 6.00 0.24 -18.73
CA ASP A 2 5.29 1.41 -18.23
C ASP A 2 4.18 1.00 -17.27
N ILE A 3 4.27 1.48 -16.05
CA ILE A 3 3.25 1.22 -15.03
C ILE A 3 2.11 2.21 -15.23
N LYS A 4 0.92 1.69 -15.48
CA LYS A 4 -0.26 2.51 -15.71
C LYS A 4 -0.79 3.10 -14.40
N ASP A 5 -1.30 4.32 -14.48
CA ASP A 5 -2.04 4.92 -13.38
C ASP A 5 -3.31 4.14 -13.10
N VAL A 6 -3.64 4.04 -11.81
CA VAL A 6 -4.88 3.47 -11.34
C VAL A 6 -5.75 4.61 -10.83
N LYS A 7 -6.95 4.76 -11.43
CA LYS A 7 -7.89 5.81 -11.07
C LYS A 7 -9.03 5.24 -10.24
N THR A 8 -9.11 5.68 -9.00
CA THR A 8 -10.07 5.14 -8.02
C THR A 8 -11.51 5.15 -8.53
N ALA A 9 -11.97 6.28 -9.05
CA ALA A 9 -13.36 6.40 -9.51
C ALA A 9 -13.70 5.43 -10.65
N GLU A 10 -12.76 5.22 -11.57
CA GLU A 10 -12.94 4.29 -12.68
C GLU A 10 -13.03 2.84 -12.20
N LEU A 11 -12.18 2.46 -11.25
CA LEU A 11 -12.15 1.09 -10.74
C LEU A 11 -13.34 0.79 -9.83
N VAL A 12 -13.75 1.74 -9.01
CA VAL A 12 -14.95 1.60 -8.19
C VAL A 12 -16.16 1.32 -9.08
N LYS A 13 -16.29 2.03 -10.18
CA LYS A 13 -17.36 1.83 -11.16
C LYS A 13 -17.23 0.49 -11.90
N LYS A 14 -16.02 0.17 -12.41
CA LYS A 14 -15.73 -1.03 -13.18
C LYS A 14 -16.06 -2.31 -12.41
N TYR A 15 -15.68 -2.36 -11.14
CA TYR A 15 -15.85 -3.54 -10.29
C TYR A 15 -17.08 -3.47 -9.39
N ASN A 16 -17.89 -2.39 -9.49
CA ASN A 16 -19.05 -2.16 -8.63
C ASN A 16 -18.70 -2.30 -7.14
N PHE A 17 -17.54 -1.80 -6.77
CA PHE A 17 -17.01 -1.91 -5.42
C PHE A 17 -17.74 -0.97 -4.46
N LYS A 18 -18.03 -1.47 -3.24
CA LYS A 18 -18.65 -0.68 -2.17
C LYS A 18 -17.65 -0.53 -1.03
N PHE A 19 -17.48 0.70 -0.57
CA PHE A 19 -16.62 0.99 0.55
C PHE A 19 -17.14 0.37 1.84
N SER A 20 -16.23 -0.17 2.68
CA SER A 20 -16.53 -0.64 4.02
C SER A 20 -15.88 0.26 5.05
N LYS A 21 -16.69 0.97 5.82
CA LYS A 21 -16.19 1.82 6.92
C LYS A 21 -15.57 0.98 8.04
N SER A 22 -16.08 -0.23 8.27
CA SER A 22 -15.56 -1.13 9.30
C SER A 22 -14.14 -1.61 9.01
N LEU A 23 -13.73 -1.61 7.73
CA LEU A 23 -12.37 -1.95 7.31
C LEU A 23 -11.49 -0.71 7.13
N GLY A 24 -11.97 0.48 7.47
CA GLY A 24 -11.21 1.72 7.35
C GLY A 24 -11.04 2.21 5.91
N GLN A 25 -11.92 1.80 5.02
CA GLN A 25 -11.83 2.19 3.61
C GLN A 25 -12.31 3.62 3.40
N ASN A 26 -11.38 4.50 3.09
CA ASN A 26 -11.64 5.89 2.75
C ASN A 26 -10.73 6.25 1.57
N PHE A 27 -11.12 5.80 0.39
CA PHE A 27 -10.27 5.88 -0.80
C PHE A 27 -10.09 7.32 -1.27
N LEU A 28 -8.87 7.59 -1.75
CA LEU A 28 -8.55 8.85 -2.40
C LEU A 28 -9.18 8.90 -3.78
N ILE A 29 -10.01 9.90 -4.02
CA ILE A 29 -10.65 10.13 -5.31
C ILE A 29 -9.82 11.09 -6.16
N ASP A 30 -9.11 12.02 -5.53
CA ASP A 30 -8.21 12.96 -6.20
C ASP A 30 -6.88 12.27 -6.51
N ASP A 31 -6.62 12.03 -7.79
CA ASP A 31 -5.42 11.30 -8.25
C ASP A 31 -4.11 12.08 -8.04
N SER A 32 -4.16 13.39 -7.72
CA SER A 32 -2.96 14.16 -7.40
C SER A 32 -2.42 13.84 -6.01
N VAL A 33 -3.27 13.46 -5.07
CA VAL A 33 -2.87 13.17 -3.69
C VAL A 33 -1.91 11.97 -3.60
N PRO A 34 -2.13 10.85 -4.30
CA PRO A 34 -1.16 9.75 -4.31
C PRO A 34 0.23 10.16 -4.81
N ARG A 35 0.30 11.02 -5.82
CA ARG A 35 1.59 11.54 -6.32
C ARG A 35 2.30 12.38 -5.27
N ASP A 36 1.55 13.24 -4.56
CA ASP A 36 2.09 14.09 -3.50
C ASP A 36 2.60 13.26 -2.33
N ILE A 37 1.91 12.17 -1.98
CA ILE A 37 2.35 11.24 -0.93
C ILE A 37 3.69 10.59 -1.30
N VAL A 38 3.83 10.13 -2.54
CA VAL A 38 5.07 9.50 -3.02
C VAL A 38 6.23 10.49 -2.99
N LEU A 39 6.00 11.73 -3.43
CA LEU A 39 7.00 12.79 -3.38
C LEU A 39 7.38 13.13 -1.93
N GLY A 40 6.39 13.25 -1.04
CA GLY A 40 6.63 13.53 0.37
C GLY A 40 7.36 12.41 1.10
N ALA A 41 7.15 11.17 0.71
CA ALA A 41 7.83 10.01 1.27
C ALA A 41 9.25 9.82 0.70
N GLU A 42 9.63 10.58 -0.33
CA GLU A 42 10.95 10.51 -0.96
C GLU A 42 11.33 9.10 -1.42
N VAL A 43 10.36 8.36 -1.98
CA VAL A 43 10.57 6.99 -2.44
C VAL A 43 11.47 6.98 -3.68
N ASP A 44 12.46 6.10 -3.68
CA ASP A 44 13.37 5.92 -4.82
C ASP A 44 13.59 4.43 -5.17
N GLY A 45 14.40 4.19 -6.18
CA GLY A 45 14.63 2.85 -6.73
C GLY A 45 15.42 1.89 -5.83
N GLU A 46 15.83 2.31 -4.66
CA GLU A 46 16.47 1.45 -3.67
C GLU A 46 15.52 1.00 -2.57
N ASP A 47 14.32 1.59 -2.53
CA ASP A 47 13.38 1.36 -1.45
C ASP A 47 12.51 0.14 -1.66
N LEU A 48 12.41 -0.68 -0.62
CA LEU A 48 11.27 -1.55 -0.40
C LEU A 48 10.18 -0.73 0.28
N VAL A 49 9.04 -0.61 -0.34
CA VAL A 49 7.88 0.07 0.26
C VAL A 49 6.86 -0.96 0.69
N ILE A 50 6.47 -0.89 1.94
CA ILE A 50 5.35 -1.67 2.47
C ILE A 50 4.16 -0.72 2.55
N GLU A 51 3.13 -1.04 1.80
CA GLU A 51 1.88 -0.27 1.79
C GLU A 51 0.79 -1.04 2.52
N ILE A 52 0.17 -0.39 3.49
CA ILE A 52 -0.93 -0.98 4.26
C ILE A 52 -2.23 -0.35 3.79
N GLY A 53 -3.16 -1.20 3.35
CA GLY A 53 -4.46 -0.76 2.85
C GLY A 53 -4.40 -0.10 1.49
N PRO A 54 -3.92 -0.79 0.45
CA PRO A 54 -3.78 -0.20 -0.90
C PRO A 54 -5.12 0.20 -1.54
N GLY A 55 -6.24 -0.29 -1.04
CA GLY A 55 -7.53 -0.04 -1.66
C GLY A 55 -7.58 -0.63 -3.06
N VAL A 56 -7.97 0.17 -4.04
CA VAL A 56 -7.99 -0.26 -5.44
C VAL A 56 -6.64 -0.09 -6.15
N GLY A 57 -5.61 0.41 -5.45
CA GLY A 57 -4.25 0.48 -5.96
C GLY A 57 -3.82 1.81 -6.54
N THR A 58 -4.57 2.90 -6.28
CA THR A 58 -4.26 4.23 -6.83
C THR A 58 -2.90 4.72 -6.35
N LEU A 59 -2.64 4.67 -5.05
CA LEU A 59 -1.33 5.02 -4.48
C LEU A 59 -0.28 3.98 -4.86
N THR A 60 -0.65 2.71 -4.84
CA THR A 60 0.25 1.59 -5.18
C THR A 60 0.88 1.77 -6.55
N ALA A 61 0.09 2.15 -7.56
CA ALA A 61 0.61 2.39 -8.92
C ALA A 61 1.68 3.48 -8.93
N GLN A 62 1.50 4.55 -8.17
CA GLN A 62 2.48 5.63 -8.07
C GLN A 62 3.76 5.17 -7.34
N LEU A 63 3.61 4.37 -6.28
CA LEU A 63 4.75 3.78 -5.57
C LEU A 63 5.55 2.85 -6.47
N LEU A 64 4.89 2.01 -7.27
CA LEU A 64 5.54 1.08 -8.19
C LEU A 64 6.41 1.79 -9.23
N LYS A 65 6.06 3.01 -9.61
CA LYS A 65 6.85 3.81 -10.58
C LYS A 65 8.19 4.26 -10.02
N LYS A 66 8.33 4.36 -8.70
CA LYS A 66 9.51 4.92 -8.03
C LYS A 66 10.29 3.87 -7.23
N ALA A 67 9.60 2.97 -6.57
CA ALA A 67 10.21 2.02 -5.65
C ALA A 67 10.92 0.86 -6.36
N LYS A 68 11.88 0.27 -5.69
CA LYS A 68 12.47 -1.01 -6.09
C LYS A 68 11.43 -2.11 -6.05
N LYS A 69 10.65 -2.16 -4.99
CA LYS A 69 9.59 -3.14 -4.78
C LYS A 69 8.50 -2.57 -3.88
N VAL A 70 7.26 -2.93 -4.15
CA VAL A 70 6.12 -2.60 -3.29
C VAL A 70 5.48 -3.89 -2.82
N VAL A 71 5.34 -4.03 -1.52
CA VAL A 71 4.56 -5.10 -0.89
C VAL A 71 3.32 -4.45 -0.28
N ALA A 72 2.17 -4.78 -0.82
CA ALA A 72 0.88 -4.26 -0.34
C ALA A 72 0.20 -5.30 0.54
N ILE A 73 -0.32 -4.86 1.68
CA ILE A 73 -1.02 -5.71 2.63
C ILE A 73 -2.48 -5.26 2.66
N GLU A 74 -3.39 -6.14 2.26
CA GLU A 74 -4.82 -5.87 2.16
C GLU A 74 -5.64 -6.93 2.89
N LEU A 75 -6.58 -6.48 3.68
CA LEU A 75 -7.46 -7.33 4.47
C LEU A 75 -8.76 -7.69 3.73
N ASP A 76 -9.26 -6.81 2.86
CA ASP A 76 -10.55 -6.96 2.21
C ASP A 76 -10.49 -7.96 1.05
N ASN A 77 -11.24 -9.06 1.18
CA ASN A 77 -11.36 -10.08 0.13
C ASN A 77 -11.81 -9.52 -1.22
N ASP A 78 -12.63 -8.47 -1.22
CA ASP A 78 -13.19 -7.91 -2.45
C ASP A 78 -12.17 -7.09 -3.22
N LEU A 79 -11.14 -6.58 -2.55
CA LEU A 79 -10.07 -5.80 -3.17
C LEU A 79 -8.96 -6.67 -3.78
N ILE A 80 -8.77 -7.88 -3.29
CA ILE A 80 -7.69 -8.76 -3.76
C ILE A 80 -7.75 -9.03 -5.26
N PRO A 81 -8.91 -9.46 -5.84
CA PRO A 81 -8.99 -9.67 -7.29
C PRO A 81 -8.74 -8.39 -8.09
N ILE A 82 -9.18 -7.24 -7.58
CA ILE A 82 -8.98 -5.95 -8.26
C ILE A 82 -7.48 -5.64 -8.34
N LEU A 83 -6.79 -5.76 -7.21
CA LEU A 83 -5.35 -5.48 -7.13
C LEU A 83 -4.53 -6.44 -8.00
N GLU A 84 -4.88 -7.72 -7.99
CA GLU A 84 -4.21 -8.71 -8.84
C GLU A 84 -4.43 -8.43 -10.32
N GLN A 85 -5.64 -8.08 -10.70
CA GLN A 85 -5.96 -7.82 -12.10
C GLN A 85 -5.33 -6.52 -12.60
N GLU A 86 -5.36 -5.47 -11.80
CA GLU A 86 -4.86 -4.15 -12.23
C GLU A 86 -3.35 -3.99 -12.09
N LEU A 87 -2.73 -4.63 -11.11
CA LEU A 87 -1.31 -4.43 -10.78
C LEU A 87 -0.48 -5.71 -10.79
N GLY A 88 -1.09 -6.87 -10.82
CA GLY A 88 -0.39 -8.15 -10.65
C GLY A 88 0.64 -8.46 -11.74
N ALA A 89 0.56 -7.83 -12.90
CA ALA A 89 1.54 -8.02 -13.98
C ALA A 89 2.87 -7.30 -13.73
N ASN A 90 2.93 -6.39 -12.76
CA ASN A 90 4.15 -5.66 -12.42
C ASN A 90 5.11 -6.56 -11.63
N PRO A 91 6.33 -6.83 -12.11
CA PRO A 91 7.24 -7.77 -11.45
C PRO A 91 7.73 -7.30 -10.08
N ASN A 92 7.65 -5.99 -9.80
CA ASN A 92 8.04 -5.42 -8.52
C ASN A 92 6.87 -5.26 -7.53
N PHE A 93 5.71 -5.85 -7.83
CA PHE A 93 4.53 -5.82 -6.97
C PHE A 93 4.32 -7.18 -6.29
N THR A 94 4.10 -7.16 -4.98
CA THR A 94 3.70 -8.33 -4.18
C THR A 94 2.48 -7.96 -3.36
N LEU A 95 1.46 -8.79 -3.41
CA LEU A 95 0.22 -8.60 -2.65
C LEU A 95 0.13 -9.65 -1.55
N ILE A 96 -0.10 -9.21 -0.33
CA ILE A 96 -0.33 -10.06 0.83
C ILE A 96 -1.77 -9.85 1.29
N HIS A 97 -2.57 -10.92 1.24
CA HIS A 97 -3.93 -10.91 1.74
C HIS A 97 -3.93 -11.31 3.21
N ASN A 98 -3.84 -10.33 4.08
CA ASN A 98 -3.79 -10.58 5.53
C ASN A 98 -4.14 -9.30 6.31
N ASP A 99 -4.38 -9.47 7.60
CA ASP A 99 -4.43 -8.38 8.56
C ASP A 99 -2.99 -7.91 8.85
N ALA A 100 -2.73 -6.62 8.70
CA ALA A 100 -1.41 -6.04 8.94
C ALA A 100 -0.91 -6.29 10.37
N LEU A 101 -1.82 -6.44 11.34
CA LEU A 101 -1.47 -6.77 12.72
C LEU A 101 -0.96 -8.21 12.89
N LYS A 102 -1.20 -9.07 11.90
CA LYS A 102 -0.81 -10.49 11.92
C LYS A 102 0.35 -10.82 11.00
N VAL A 103 0.79 -9.87 10.17
CA VAL A 103 1.88 -10.08 9.21
C VAL A 103 3.21 -10.14 9.96
N ASP A 104 4.06 -11.09 9.60
CA ASP A 104 5.46 -11.11 10.03
C ASP A 104 6.28 -10.19 9.13
N PHE A 105 6.55 -8.99 9.62
CA PHE A 105 7.32 -8.00 8.86
C PHE A 105 8.79 -8.40 8.65
N ASN A 106 9.35 -9.28 9.49
CA ASN A 106 10.69 -9.81 9.26
C ASN A 106 10.78 -10.57 7.95
N GLU A 107 9.76 -11.38 7.64
CA GLU A 107 9.71 -12.10 6.37
C GLU A 107 9.55 -11.15 5.19
N VAL A 108 8.73 -10.11 5.34
CA VAL A 108 8.48 -9.12 4.28
C VAL A 108 9.73 -8.30 4.00
N ILE A 109 10.40 -7.84 5.05
CA ILE A 109 11.60 -7.00 4.95
C ILE A 109 12.80 -7.80 4.45
N GLY A 110 12.99 -9.03 4.95
CA GLY A 110 14.13 -9.85 4.58
C GLY A 110 15.45 -9.12 4.82
N ASP A 111 16.30 -9.08 3.81
CA ASP A 111 17.62 -8.42 3.86
C ASP A 111 17.59 -6.98 3.35
N GLU A 112 16.45 -6.42 3.07
CA GLU A 112 16.33 -5.06 2.55
C GLU A 112 16.79 -4.03 3.57
N LYS A 113 17.62 -3.09 3.13
CA LYS A 113 18.21 -2.07 4.02
C LYS A 113 17.47 -0.74 4.00
N SER A 114 16.75 -0.47 2.94
CA SER A 114 15.96 0.75 2.82
C SER A 114 14.48 0.39 2.73
N VAL A 115 13.80 0.44 3.86
CA VAL A 115 12.39 0.06 3.98
C VAL A 115 11.58 1.26 4.42
N LYS A 116 10.54 1.55 3.67
CA LYS A 116 9.60 2.62 3.98
C LYS A 116 8.21 2.04 4.13
N LEU A 117 7.46 2.57 5.09
CA LEU A 117 6.07 2.22 5.30
C LEU A 117 5.19 3.37 4.85
N VAL A 118 4.18 3.05 4.06
CA VAL A 118 3.16 4.02 3.63
C VAL A 118 1.80 3.45 3.98
N ALA A 119 0.97 4.24 4.66
CA ALA A 119 -0.39 3.85 5.00
C ALA A 119 -1.30 5.05 4.84
N ASN A 120 -2.27 4.95 3.95
CA ASN A 120 -3.27 5.99 3.74
C ASN A 120 -4.62 5.51 4.27
N LEU A 121 -4.71 5.40 5.59
CA LEU A 121 -5.86 4.90 6.32
C LEU A 121 -6.26 5.89 7.42
N PRO A 122 -7.53 5.82 7.91
CA PRO A 122 -7.90 6.57 9.10
C PRO A 122 -7.00 6.23 10.29
N TYR A 123 -6.76 7.22 11.15
CA TYR A 123 -5.82 7.07 12.28
C TYR A 123 -6.19 5.92 13.23
N TYR A 124 -7.48 5.64 13.42
CA TYR A 124 -7.93 4.56 14.31
C TYR A 124 -7.57 3.15 13.76
N VAL A 125 -7.29 3.03 12.46
CA VAL A 125 -6.76 1.80 11.84
C VAL A 125 -5.24 1.80 11.86
N THR A 126 -4.62 2.93 11.55
CA THR A 126 -3.17 3.07 11.38
C THR A 126 -2.42 3.05 12.71
N THR A 127 -2.97 3.68 13.76
CA THR A 127 -2.30 3.81 15.06
C THR A 127 -1.95 2.45 15.70
N PRO A 128 -2.85 1.46 15.76
CA PRO A 128 -2.48 0.14 16.29
C PRO A 128 -1.36 -0.54 15.52
N ILE A 129 -1.31 -0.35 14.21
CA ILE A 129 -0.27 -0.92 13.34
C ILE A 129 1.08 -0.29 13.66
N ILE A 130 1.12 1.04 13.76
CA ILE A 130 2.35 1.77 14.10
C ILE A 130 2.87 1.37 15.48
N VAL A 131 1.98 1.27 16.47
CA VAL A 131 2.36 0.82 17.82
C VAL A 131 2.99 -0.58 17.76
N LYS A 132 2.41 -1.49 17.01
CA LYS A 132 2.97 -2.83 16.80
C LYS A 132 4.38 -2.76 16.22
N LEU A 133 4.57 -1.98 15.15
CA LEU A 133 5.85 -1.87 14.46
C LEU A 133 6.95 -1.29 15.37
N LEU A 134 6.62 -0.28 16.15
CA LEU A 134 7.55 0.32 17.10
C LEU A 134 7.88 -0.63 18.26
N LYS A 135 6.88 -1.35 18.77
CA LYS A 135 7.05 -2.31 19.85
C LYS A 135 7.89 -3.51 19.44
N ASP A 136 7.71 -3.99 18.20
CA ASP A 136 8.45 -5.14 17.67
C ASP A 136 9.88 -4.76 17.21
N GLY A 137 10.21 -3.47 17.21
CA GLY A 137 11.57 -2.99 16.94
C GLY A 137 12.00 -3.04 15.49
N TYR A 138 11.07 -3.03 14.55
CA TYR A 138 11.40 -2.97 13.13
C TYR A 138 12.05 -1.64 12.75
N ASN A 139 13.06 -1.72 11.89
CA ASN A 139 13.82 -0.55 11.47
C ASN A 139 13.32 -0.04 10.11
N PHE A 140 12.46 0.96 10.15
CA PHE A 140 11.99 1.65 8.96
C PHE A 140 12.75 2.96 8.75
N LYS A 141 13.13 3.23 7.51
CA LYS A 141 13.75 4.49 7.14
C LYS A 141 12.77 5.66 7.24
N SER A 142 11.50 5.43 6.93
CA SER A 142 10.44 6.42 7.14
C SER A 142 9.07 5.75 7.25
N LEU A 143 8.16 6.46 7.92
CA LEU A 143 6.75 6.10 8.04
C LEU A 143 5.93 7.26 7.49
N THR A 144 5.08 7.02 6.51
CA THR A 144 4.17 8.01 5.92
C THR A 144 2.73 7.56 6.11
N ILE A 145 1.94 8.37 6.80
CA ILE A 145 0.56 8.06 7.16
C ILE A 145 -0.37 9.25 6.93
#